data_b4fc9a3727173e9a0ca05f49a9d2ac47
#
_entry.id   b4fc9a3727173e9a0ca05f49a9d2ac47
#
_cell.length_a   1.000
_cell.length_b   1.000
_cell.length_c   1.000
_cell.angle_alpha   90.00
_cell.angle_beta   90.00
_cell.angle_gamma   90.00
#
_symmetry.space_group_name_H-M   'P 1'
#
loop_
_entity.id
_entity.type
_entity.pdbx_description
1 polymer ?
#
loop_
_entity_poly.entity_id
_entity_poly.type
_entity_poly.pdbx_seq_one_letter_code
_entity_poly.pdbx_strand_id
1 'polypeptide(L)'
;MKQEFKRVVFRLLIFSLLLLALGLAGGDARCEEDFKVAVQTAKTSGVSEELISRIMVVGVHYNLESRDLVGFLVIATEAGQRKLPVEPLVDRMEEGLAKRVETHRIQQVLRYDLVQYGFVQDMLQKTILEKGYPPEQMKSAAVVRLARTLSMGVAQSEMQDLLQEAPKVSIGEIVDAVEFTAALKQAGEDFPEAKEITMVGLQHGFFTRTAWNLPLMVSAARTNRLPENQIKAAALEVVKGNKTVLEAHTSLGLDPKSLARGPILSAPPPGGGKGVGMGKGQAGGSGQGDHGSGGPGAGGVGAGGGGGAGGPGGGPGGGGGGGGAGGGGSGR
;
A
#
# COMPACT_ATOMS: atom_id res chain seq x y z
N MET A 1 4.82 -13.78 -34.67
CA MET A 1 3.43 -13.86 -35.16
C MET A 1 2.66 -15.11 -34.69
N LYS A 2 3.11 -16.35 -34.91
CA LYS A 2 2.35 -17.57 -34.50
C LYS A 2 2.12 -17.71 -32.99
N GLN A 3 3.00 -17.22 -32.13
CA GLN A 3 2.88 -17.34 -30.67
C GLN A 3 1.88 -16.35 -30.07
N GLU A 4 1.83 -15.13 -30.61
CA GLU A 4 0.86 -14.10 -30.22
C GLU A 4 -0.57 -14.51 -30.61
N PHE A 5 -0.71 -15.06 -31.82
CA PHE A 5 -2.00 -15.57 -32.31
C PHE A 5 -2.56 -16.69 -31.40
N LYS A 6 -1.70 -17.63 -30.96
CA LYS A 6 -2.11 -18.69 -30.02
C LYS A 6 -2.56 -18.15 -28.67
N ARG A 7 -1.90 -17.10 -28.15
CA ARG A 7 -2.28 -16.44 -26.89
C ARG A 7 -3.63 -15.75 -26.99
N VAL A 8 -3.88 -15.05 -28.10
CA VAL A 8 -5.16 -14.37 -28.37
C VAL A 8 -6.30 -15.40 -28.50
N VAL A 9 -6.10 -16.48 -29.25
CA VAL A 9 -7.10 -17.54 -29.42
C VAL A 9 -7.36 -18.26 -28.09
N PHE A 10 -6.34 -18.55 -27.29
CA PHE A 10 -6.49 -19.18 -25.99
C PHE A 10 -7.25 -18.28 -25.00
N ARG A 11 -6.98 -16.96 -25.01
CA ARG A 11 -7.72 -15.97 -24.20
C ARG A 11 -9.18 -15.87 -24.61
N LEU A 12 -9.48 -15.86 -25.92
CA LEU A 12 -10.84 -15.87 -26.44
C LEU A 12 -11.61 -17.15 -26.08
N LEU A 13 -10.93 -18.29 -26.09
CA LEU A 13 -11.53 -19.57 -25.74
C LEU A 13 -11.85 -19.66 -24.24
N ILE A 14 -10.96 -19.17 -23.36
CA ILE A 14 -11.23 -19.05 -21.92
C ILE A 14 -12.40 -18.08 -21.68
N PHE A 15 -12.45 -16.96 -22.40
CA PHE A 15 -13.52 -15.97 -22.26
C PHE A 15 -14.88 -16.55 -22.68
N SER A 16 -14.92 -17.30 -23.78
CA SER A 16 -16.12 -17.98 -24.27
C SER A 16 -16.58 -19.09 -23.31
N LEU A 17 -15.63 -19.87 -22.77
CA LEU A 17 -15.95 -20.93 -21.79
C LEU A 17 -16.46 -20.37 -20.46
N LEU A 18 -15.92 -19.23 -20.04
CA LEU A 18 -16.34 -18.52 -18.84
C LEU A 18 -17.76 -17.97 -18.97
N LEU A 19 -18.10 -17.39 -20.13
CA LEU A 19 -19.45 -16.94 -20.42
C LEU A 19 -20.46 -18.09 -20.46
N LEU A 20 -20.05 -19.26 -20.97
CA LEU A 20 -20.88 -20.46 -20.99
C LEU A 20 -21.13 -21.02 -19.58
N ALA A 21 -20.11 -20.98 -18.71
CA ALA A 21 -20.23 -21.44 -17.32
C ALA A 21 -21.14 -20.54 -16.47
N LEU A 22 -21.13 -19.23 -16.70
CA LEU A 22 -22.02 -18.26 -16.04
C LEU A 22 -23.48 -18.39 -16.53
N GLY A 23 -23.71 -18.75 -17.79
CA GLY A 23 -25.06 -18.97 -18.34
C GLY A 23 -25.76 -20.23 -17.82
N LEU A 24 -25.02 -21.22 -17.33
CA LEU A 24 -25.57 -22.47 -16.80
C LEU A 24 -26.00 -22.37 -15.32
N ALA A 25 -25.63 -21.32 -14.61
CA ALA A 25 -25.90 -21.15 -13.17
C ALA A 25 -27.27 -20.51 -12.83
N GLY A 26 -28.21 -20.41 -13.78
CA GLY A 26 -29.60 -20.01 -13.51
C GLY A 26 -29.78 -18.62 -12.87
N GLY A 27 -28.80 -17.73 -13.04
CA GLY A 27 -28.86 -16.36 -12.54
C GLY A 27 -29.86 -15.52 -13.31
N ASP A 28 -30.53 -14.58 -12.61
CA ASP A 28 -31.47 -13.62 -13.20
C ASP A 28 -30.87 -12.99 -14.49
N ALA A 29 -31.58 -13.05 -15.60
CA ALA A 29 -31.13 -12.53 -16.91
C ALA A 29 -30.67 -11.06 -16.83
N ARG A 30 -31.19 -10.28 -15.89
CA ARG A 30 -30.74 -8.92 -15.59
C ARG A 30 -29.30 -8.85 -15.09
N CYS A 31 -28.90 -9.75 -14.18
CA CYS A 31 -27.53 -9.76 -13.66
C CYS A 31 -26.49 -10.08 -14.73
N GLU A 32 -26.84 -10.90 -15.73
CA GLU A 32 -25.95 -11.20 -16.85
C GLU A 32 -25.80 -10.02 -17.80
N GLU A 33 -26.88 -9.28 -18.05
CA GLU A 33 -26.85 -8.06 -18.87
C GLU A 33 -26.02 -6.96 -18.18
N ASP A 34 -26.27 -6.72 -16.89
CA ASP A 34 -25.51 -5.74 -16.07
C ASP A 34 -24.00 -6.06 -16.08
N PHE A 35 -23.64 -7.33 -16.00
CA PHE A 35 -22.26 -7.76 -16.05
C PHE A 35 -21.61 -7.50 -17.42
N LYS A 36 -22.29 -7.82 -18.54
CA LYS A 36 -21.80 -7.52 -19.89
C LYS A 36 -21.60 -6.01 -20.09
N VAL A 37 -22.54 -5.22 -19.63
CA VAL A 37 -22.45 -3.76 -19.67
C VAL A 37 -21.26 -3.26 -18.86
N ALA A 38 -21.06 -3.78 -17.65
CA ALA A 38 -19.94 -3.38 -16.80
C ALA A 38 -18.57 -3.72 -17.43
N VAL A 39 -18.42 -4.90 -18.04
CA VAL A 39 -17.22 -5.29 -18.78
C VAL A 39 -16.96 -4.35 -19.97
N GLN A 40 -18.00 -4.05 -20.76
CA GLN A 40 -17.85 -3.15 -21.91
C GLN A 40 -17.50 -1.73 -21.47
N THR A 41 -18.13 -1.24 -20.41
CA THR A 41 -17.85 0.08 -19.84
C THR A 41 -16.42 0.17 -19.30
N ALA A 42 -15.93 -0.87 -18.62
CA ALA A 42 -14.53 -0.94 -18.16
C ALA A 42 -13.55 -0.85 -19.33
N LYS A 43 -13.80 -1.58 -20.43
CA LYS A 43 -12.96 -1.50 -21.64
C LYS A 43 -12.92 -0.09 -22.23
N THR A 44 -14.07 0.55 -22.37
CA THR A 44 -14.16 1.89 -22.97
C THR A 44 -13.60 2.98 -22.07
N SER A 45 -13.50 2.74 -20.77
CA SER A 45 -12.90 3.67 -19.79
C SER A 45 -11.37 3.55 -19.68
N GLY A 46 -10.74 2.67 -20.46
CA GLY A 46 -9.28 2.53 -20.50
C GLY A 46 -8.71 1.47 -19.54
N VAL A 47 -9.57 0.65 -18.93
CA VAL A 47 -9.11 -0.53 -18.17
C VAL A 47 -8.61 -1.58 -19.16
N SER A 48 -7.40 -2.07 -18.98
CA SER A 48 -6.81 -3.06 -19.89
C SER A 48 -7.57 -4.39 -19.85
N GLU A 49 -7.63 -5.09 -20.97
CA GLU A 49 -8.26 -6.42 -21.04
C GLU A 49 -7.61 -7.43 -20.10
N GLU A 50 -6.32 -7.27 -19.81
CA GLU A 50 -5.60 -8.09 -18.86
C GLU A 50 -6.16 -7.91 -17.44
N LEU A 51 -6.39 -6.67 -17.00
CA LEU A 51 -6.93 -6.38 -15.67
C LEU A 51 -8.40 -6.82 -15.54
N ILE A 52 -9.21 -6.62 -16.58
CA ILE A 52 -10.58 -7.13 -16.62
C ILE A 52 -10.58 -8.66 -16.49
N SER A 53 -9.70 -9.34 -17.26
CA SER A 53 -9.57 -10.79 -17.19
C SER A 53 -9.12 -11.27 -15.81
N ARG A 54 -8.21 -10.55 -15.13
CA ARG A 54 -7.80 -10.88 -13.75
C ARG A 54 -8.99 -10.79 -12.79
N ILE A 55 -9.78 -9.71 -12.85
CA ILE A 55 -10.98 -9.56 -12.01
C ILE A 55 -11.93 -10.73 -12.21
N MET A 56 -12.16 -11.13 -13.48
CA MET A 56 -13.06 -12.23 -13.80
C MET A 56 -12.54 -13.58 -13.32
N VAL A 57 -11.26 -13.90 -13.58
CA VAL A 57 -10.64 -15.16 -13.17
C VAL A 57 -10.67 -15.33 -11.65
N VAL A 58 -10.34 -14.27 -10.93
CA VAL A 58 -10.36 -14.24 -9.45
C VAL A 58 -11.80 -14.39 -8.95
N GLY A 59 -12.76 -13.73 -9.59
CA GLY A 59 -14.17 -13.86 -9.25
C GLY A 59 -14.68 -15.30 -9.37
N VAL A 60 -14.34 -15.99 -10.46
CA VAL A 60 -14.67 -17.41 -10.63
C VAL A 60 -13.97 -18.28 -9.59
N HIS A 61 -12.68 -18.04 -9.34
CA HIS A 61 -11.90 -18.81 -8.37
C HIS A 61 -12.48 -18.75 -6.94
N TYR A 62 -13.02 -17.58 -6.55
CA TYR A 62 -13.61 -17.37 -5.23
C TYR A 62 -15.14 -17.51 -5.21
N ASN A 63 -15.77 -17.95 -6.32
CA ASN A 63 -17.22 -18.11 -6.47
C ASN A 63 -17.99 -16.83 -6.12
N LEU A 64 -17.51 -15.68 -6.59
CA LEU A 64 -18.19 -14.41 -6.35
C LEU A 64 -19.51 -14.33 -7.11
N GLU A 65 -20.49 -13.71 -6.49
CA GLU A 65 -21.76 -13.39 -7.16
C GLU A 65 -21.52 -12.36 -8.29
N SER A 66 -22.35 -12.43 -9.34
CA SER A 66 -22.27 -11.48 -10.47
C SER A 66 -22.35 -10.01 -10.01
N ARG A 67 -23.16 -9.73 -8.99
CA ARG A 67 -23.27 -8.39 -8.38
C ARG A 67 -21.94 -7.90 -7.80
N ASP A 68 -21.19 -8.76 -7.15
CA ASP A 68 -19.90 -8.41 -6.54
C ASP A 68 -18.84 -8.15 -7.62
N LEU A 69 -18.84 -8.96 -8.68
CA LEU A 69 -17.99 -8.73 -9.85
C LEU A 69 -18.29 -7.40 -10.53
N VAL A 70 -19.56 -7.08 -10.73
CA VAL A 70 -19.98 -5.77 -11.25
C VAL A 70 -19.47 -4.65 -10.34
N GLY A 71 -19.55 -4.80 -9.02
CA GLY A 71 -19.02 -3.83 -8.07
C GLY A 71 -17.52 -3.56 -8.24
N PHE A 72 -16.70 -4.60 -8.45
CA PHE A 72 -15.28 -4.45 -8.73
C PHE A 72 -15.01 -3.80 -10.09
N LEU A 73 -15.74 -4.19 -11.13
CA LEU A 73 -15.61 -3.59 -12.46
C LEU A 73 -15.99 -2.11 -12.46
N VAL A 74 -17.01 -1.71 -11.69
CA VAL A 74 -17.39 -0.30 -11.54
C VAL A 74 -16.27 0.51 -10.90
N ILE A 75 -15.61 0.00 -9.85
CA ILE A 75 -14.47 0.67 -9.21
C ILE A 75 -13.30 0.80 -10.19
N ALA A 76 -12.99 -0.27 -10.92
CA ALA A 76 -11.95 -0.24 -11.95
C ALA A 76 -12.27 0.74 -13.08
N THR A 77 -13.54 0.82 -13.50
CA THR A 77 -14.06 1.75 -14.50
C THR A 77 -13.86 3.21 -14.05
N GLU A 78 -14.24 3.53 -12.82
CA GLU A 78 -14.05 4.87 -12.26
C GLU A 78 -12.59 5.26 -12.21
N ALA A 79 -11.71 4.34 -11.80
CA ALA A 79 -10.27 4.56 -11.84
C ALA A 79 -9.77 4.84 -13.27
N GLY A 80 -10.20 4.04 -14.25
CA GLY A 80 -9.83 4.21 -15.66
C GLY A 80 -10.27 5.55 -16.24
N GLN A 81 -11.53 5.96 -15.99
CA GLN A 81 -12.06 7.25 -16.43
C GLN A 81 -11.27 8.44 -15.88
N ARG A 82 -10.83 8.35 -14.63
CA ARG A 82 -10.02 9.36 -13.95
C ARG A 82 -8.53 9.22 -14.24
N LYS A 83 -8.10 8.27 -15.06
CA LYS A 83 -6.69 7.93 -15.34
C LYS A 83 -5.87 7.63 -14.09
N LEU A 84 -6.53 7.05 -13.08
CA LEU A 84 -5.90 6.60 -11.84
C LEU A 84 -5.30 5.19 -12.01
N PRO A 85 -4.35 4.79 -11.15
CA PRO A 85 -3.77 3.45 -11.19
C PRO A 85 -4.82 2.36 -10.92
N VAL A 86 -5.16 1.53 -11.91
CA VAL A 86 -6.13 0.43 -11.78
C VAL A 86 -5.46 -0.83 -11.23
N GLU A 87 -4.25 -1.16 -11.70
CA GLU A 87 -3.55 -2.41 -11.32
C GLU A 87 -3.42 -2.59 -9.80
N PRO A 88 -3.01 -1.58 -8.99
CA PRO A 88 -2.94 -1.73 -7.53
C PRO A 88 -4.28 -1.97 -6.85
N LEU A 89 -5.38 -1.48 -7.43
CA LEU A 89 -6.73 -1.78 -6.92
C LEU A 89 -7.08 -3.26 -7.15
N VAL A 90 -6.73 -3.80 -8.32
CA VAL A 90 -6.91 -5.23 -8.63
C VAL A 90 -6.04 -6.10 -7.72
N ASP A 91 -4.77 -5.74 -7.52
CA ASP A 91 -3.87 -6.45 -6.59
C ASP A 91 -4.45 -6.48 -5.17
N ARG A 92 -5.01 -5.36 -4.71
CA ARG A 92 -5.63 -5.27 -3.38
C ARG A 92 -6.92 -6.07 -3.27
N MET A 93 -7.71 -6.12 -4.33
CA MET A 93 -8.87 -7.01 -4.42
C MET A 93 -8.45 -8.48 -4.26
N GLU A 94 -7.45 -8.92 -5.04
CA GLU A 94 -6.91 -10.29 -4.99
C GLU A 94 -6.40 -10.63 -3.57
N GLU A 95 -5.65 -9.71 -2.96
CA GLU A 95 -5.14 -9.87 -1.59
C GLU A 95 -6.28 -10.01 -0.57
N GLY A 96 -7.31 -9.17 -0.68
CA GLY A 96 -8.48 -9.21 0.20
C GLY A 96 -9.23 -10.54 0.10
N LEU A 97 -9.47 -11.01 -1.13
CA LEU A 97 -10.13 -12.29 -1.38
C LEU A 97 -9.29 -13.48 -0.91
N ALA A 98 -7.96 -13.45 -1.13
CA ALA A 98 -7.05 -14.49 -0.62
C ALA A 98 -7.07 -14.58 0.92
N LYS A 99 -7.24 -13.44 1.59
CA LYS A 99 -7.40 -13.37 3.05
C LYS A 99 -8.83 -13.66 3.53
N ARG A 100 -9.75 -14.01 2.61
CA ARG A 100 -11.16 -14.29 2.90
C ARG A 100 -11.90 -13.12 3.56
N VAL A 101 -11.51 -11.88 3.21
CA VAL A 101 -12.23 -10.70 3.62
C VAL A 101 -13.56 -10.63 2.85
N GLU A 102 -14.63 -10.24 3.52
CA GLU A 102 -15.95 -10.08 2.89
C GLU A 102 -15.91 -9.07 1.73
N THR A 103 -16.55 -9.43 0.62
CA THR A 103 -16.50 -8.67 -0.64
C THR A 103 -16.87 -7.20 -0.47
N HIS A 104 -17.91 -6.91 0.32
CA HIS A 104 -18.32 -5.52 0.54
C HIS A 104 -17.27 -4.69 1.26
N ARG A 105 -16.51 -5.29 2.20
CA ARG A 105 -15.40 -4.61 2.89
C ARG A 105 -14.24 -4.34 1.94
N ILE A 106 -13.94 -5.29 1.06
CA ILE A 106 -12.92 -5.10 0.02
C ILE A 106 -13.33 -3.91 -0.85
N GLN A 107 -14.57 -3.89 -1.34
CA GLN A 107 -15.07 -2.78 -2.17
C GLN A 107 -15.02 -1.42 -1.43
N GLN A 108 -15.32 -1.37 -0.14
CA GLN A 108 -15.20 -0.15 0.66
C GLN A 108 -13.75 0.34 0.71
N VAL A 109 -12.78 -0.56 0.95
CA VAL A 109 -11.35 -0.23 0.97
C VAL A 109 -10.89 0.27 -0.40
N LEU A 110 -11.29 -0.40 -1.49
CA LEU A 110 -10.94 0.03 -2.84
C LEU A 110 -11.51 1.41 -3.20
N ARG A 111 -12.74 1.73 -2.79
CA ARG A 111 -13.31 3.07 -2.95
C ARG A 111 -12.55 4.11 -2.15
N TYR A 112 -12.14 3.78 -0.94
CA TYR A 112 -11.29 4.66 -0.14
C TYR A 112 -9.94 4.90 -0.84
N ASP A 113 -9.27 3.85 -1.31
CA ASP A 113 -8.01 3.97 -2.05
C ASP A 113 -8.18 4.82 -3.32
N LEU A 114 -9.30 4.66 -4.04
CA LEU A 114 -9.62 5.45 -5.22
C LEU A 114 -9.72 6.97 -4.90
N VAL A 115 -10.33 7.33 -3.78
CA VAL A 115 -10.38 8.72 -3.31
C VAL A 115 -8.99 9.24 -2.98
N GLN A 116 -8.17 8.43 -2.29
CA GLN A 116 -6.78 8.81 -1.97
C GLN A 116 -5.94 8.99 -3.23
N TYR A 117 -6.07 8.09 -4.22
CA TYR A 117 -5.36 8.22 -5.50
C TYR A 117 -5.74 9.51 -6.23
N GLY A 118 -7.03 9.85 -6.27
CA GLY A 118 -7.49 11.10 -6.87
C GLY A 118 -6.90 12.32 -6.19
N PHE A 119 -6.99 12.38 -4.86
CA PHE A 119 -6.41 13.48 -4.08
C PHE A 119 -4.91 13.65 -4.34
N VAL A 120 -4.15 12.55 -4.29
CA VAL A 120 -2.70 12.59 -4.52
C VAL A 120 -2.36 12.98 -5.95
N GLN A 121 -3.12 12.47 -6.94
CA GLN A 121 -2.91 12.83 -8.34
C GLN A 121 -3.08 14.33 -8.56
N ASP A 122 -4.16 14.92 -8.01
CA ASP A 122 -4.43 16.35 -8.13
C ASP A 122 -3.32 17.19 -7.48
N MET A 123 -2.85 16.77 -6.29
CA MET A 123 -1.74 17.42 -5.60
C MET A 123 -0.43 17.33 -6.38
N LEU A 124 -0.06 16.16 -6.89
CA LEU A 124 1.13 15.98 -7.70
C LEU A 124 1.06 16.81 -8.98
N GLN A 125 -0.09 16.84 -9.65
CA GLN A 125 -0.29 17.64 -10.86
C GLN A 125 -0.07 19.12 -10.57
N LYS A 126 -0.62 19.63 -9.46
CA LYS A 126 -0.41 20.99 -9.00
C LYS A 126 1.08 21.25 -8.73
N THR A 127 1.75 20.40 -7.99
CA THR A 127 3.18 20.52 -7.67
C THR A 127 4.05 20.51 -8.94
N ILE A 128 3.74 19.65 -9.90
CA ILE A 128 4.43 19.56 -11.20
C ILE A 128 4.31 20.87 -11.96
N LEU A 129 3.10 21.45 -12.02
CA LEU A 129 2.84 22.70 -12.71
C LEU A 129 3.55 23.89 -12.02
N GLU A 130 3.41 24.01 -10.70
CA GLU A 130 3.96 25.12 -9.92
C GLU A 130 5.51 25.13 -9.92
N LYS A 131 6.12 23.94 -9.86
CA LYS A 131 7.60 23.82 -9.84
C LYS A 131 8.22 23.69 -11.24
N GLY A 132 7.39 23.62 -12.30
CA GLY A 132 7.85 23.52 -13.68
C GLY A 132 8.55 22.19 -13.97
N TYR A 133 8.04 21.10 -13.42
CA TYR A 133 8.51 19.75 -13.82
C TYR A 133 7.88 19.31 -15.13
N PRO A 134 8.58 18.48 -15.92
CA PRO A 134 7.99 17.83 -17.07
C PRO A 134 6.80 16.94 -16.67
N PRO A 135 5.66 16.97 -17.39
CA PRO A 135 4.47 16.16 -17.06
C PRO A 135 4.76 14.64 -16.98
N GLU A 136 5.77 14.16 -17.71
CA GLU A 136 6.19 12.75 -17.74
C GLU A 136 6.74 12.26 -16.41
N GLN A 137 7.05 13.17 -15.47
CA GLN A 137 7.46 12.81 -14.11
C GLN A 137 6.30 12.33 -13.24
N MET A 138 5.04 12.60 -13.63
CA MET A 138 3.87 12.07 -12.94
C MET A 138 3.68 10.60 -13.29
N LYS A 139 4.28 9.72 -12.50
CA LYS A 139 4.15 8.27 -12.67
C LYS A 139 3.08 7.70 -11.76
N SER A 140 2.31 6.73 -12.25
CA SER A 140 1.31 6.01 -11.45
C SER A 140 1.89 5.45 -10.14
N ALA A 141 3.14 4.97 -10.16
CA ALA A 141 3.83 4.51 -8.97
C ALA A 141 3.98 5.58 -7.90
N ALA A 142 4.22 6.85 -8.27
CA ALA A 142 4.30 7.97 -7.32
C ALA A 142 2.95 8.21 -6.63
N VAL A 143 1.85 8.15 -7.39
CA VAL A 143 0.48 8.29 -6.85
C VAL A 143 0.19 7.19 -5.83
N VAL A 144 0.50 5.94 -6.16
CA VAL A 144 0.28 4.79 -5.27
C VAL A 144 1.09 4.91 -3.99
N ARG A 145 2.38 5.25 -4.11
CA ARG A 145 3.29 5.38 -2.97
C ARG A 145 2.84 6.49 -2.02
N LEU A 146 2.52 7.68 -2.54
CA LEU A 146 2.04 8.79 -1.72
C LEU A 146 0.67 8.50 -1.10
N ALA A 147 -0.27 7.88 -1.82
CA ALA A 147 -1.54 7.49 -1.24
C ALA A 147 -1.38 6.50 -0.07
N ARG A 148 -0.38 5.60 -0.17
CA ARG A 148 -0.03 4.71 0.93
C ARG A 148 0.43 5.48 2.18
N THR A 149 1.17 6.58 2.04
CA THR A 149 1.63 7.35 3.21
C THR A 149 0.47 8.00 3.97
N LEU A 150 -0.64 8.33 3.29
CA LEU A 150 -1.87 8.76 3.96
C LEU A 150 -2.42 7.65 4.87
N SER A 151 -2.40 6.40 4.40
CA SER A 151 -2.79 5.24 5.21
C SER A 151 -1.81 4.96 6.37
N MET A 152 -0.57 5.44 6.27
CA MET A 152 0.45 5.35 7.34
C MET A 152 0.35 6.47 8.37
N GLY A 153 -0.63 7.38 8.26
CA GLY A 153 -0.90 8.42 9.24
C GLY A 153 -0.32 9.80 8.92
N VAL A 154 0.15 10.03 7.69
CA VAL A 154 0.41 11.39 7.19
C VAL A 154 -0.92 12.03 6.84
N ALA A 155 -1.23 13.20 7.40
CA ALA A 155 -2.44 13.93 7.07
C ALA A 155 -2.33 14.56 5.67
N GLN A 156 -3.47 14.83 5.02
CA GLN A 156 -3.49 15.45 3.70
C GLN A 156 -2.81 16.83 3.70
N SER A 157 -3.02 17.63 4.76
CA SER A 157 -2.35 18.92 4.93
C SER A 157 -0.84 18.78 5.11
N GLU A 158 -0.39 17.80 5.88
CA GLU A 158 1.03 17.52 6.09
C GLU A 158 1.73 17.13 4.77
N MET A 159 1.08 16.29 3.96
CA MET A 159 1.58 15.94 2.63
C MET A 159 1.64 17.17 1.73
N GLN A 160 0.62 18.01 1.75
CA GLN A 160 0.60 19.26 0.98
C GLN A 160 1.76 20.17 1.36
N ASP A 161 2.01 20.36 2.66
CA ASP A 161 3.12 21.16 3.17
C ASP A 161 4.47 20.63 2.68
N LEU A 162 4.68 19.29 2.77
CA LEU A 162 5.91 18.68 2.28
C LEU A 162 6.11 18.88 0.78
N LEU A 163 5.06 18.71 -0.03
CA LEU A 163 5.14 18.88 -1.48
C LEU A 163 5.39 20.35 -1.88
N GLN A 164 4.78 21.29 -1.17
CA GLN A 164 4.96 22.73 -1.44
C GLN A 164 6.35 23.22 -1.04
N GLU A 165 6.82 22.86 0.14
CA GLU A 165 8.08 23.32 0.69
C GLU A 165 9.32 22.58 0.17
N ALA A 166 9.14 21.36 -0.38
CA ALA A 166 10.25 20.60 -0.94
C ALA A 166 11.07 21.44 -1.93
N PRO A 167 12.40 21.42 -1.87
CA PRO A 167 13.25 22.08 -2.86
C PRO A 167 12.99 21.48 -4.26
N LYS A 168 13.51 22.14 -5.30
CA LYS A 168 13.39 21.60 -6.67
C LYS A 168 14.34 20.41 -6.86
N VAL A 169 13.88 19.24 -6.48
CA VAL A 169 14.53 17.93 -6.65
C VAL A 169 13.64 17.04 -7.51
N SER A 170 14.04 15.82 -7.84
CA SER A 170 13.16 14.92 -8.62
C SER A 170 11.88 14.55 -7.86
N ILE A 171 10.80 14.28 -8.60
CA ILE A 171 9.54 13.78 -7.98
C ILE A 171 9.79 12.48 -7.20
N GLY A 172 10.72 11.62 -7.66
CA GLY A 172 11.11 10.41 -6.95
C GLY A 172 11.66 10.72 -5.56
N GLU A 173 12.58 11.68 -5.44
CA GLU A 173 13.15 12.10 -4.16
C GLU A 173 12.08 12.71 -3.23
N ILE A 174 11.14 13.46 -3.78
CA ILE A 174 10.01 14.01 -3.00
C ILE A 174 9.14 12.86 -2.46
N VAL A 175 8.82 11.87 -3.29
CA VAL A 175 8.06 10.68 -2.86
C VAL A 175 8.80 9.93 -1.75
N ASP A 176 10.11 9.71 -1.92
CA ASP A 176 10.96 9.06 -0.91
C ASP A 176 10.96 9.86 0.40
N ALA A 177 11.02 11.19 0.31
CA ALA A 177 10.98 12.08 1.47
C ALA A 177 9.63 12.02 2.23
N VAL A 178 8.50 11.98 1.52
CA VAL A 178 7.17 11.84 2.15
C VAL A 178 7.02 10.46 2.82
N GLU A 179 7.47 9.39 2.18
CA GLU A 179 7.48 8.06 2.80
C GLU A 179 8.40 8.01 4.03
N PHE A 180 9.54 8.67 3.98
CA PHE A 180 10.45 8.79 5.11
C PHE A 180 9.82 9.56 6.28
N THR A 181 9.11 10.67 5.99
CA THR A 181 8.34 11.39 7.01
C THR A 181 7.30 10.49 7.66
N ALA A 182 6.58 9.69 6.86
CA ALA A 182 5.62 8.72 7.39
C ALA A 182 6.30 7.71 8.32
N ALA A 183 7.48 7.21 7.95
CA ALA A 183 8.24 6.27 8.76
C ALA A 183 8.76 6.91 10.07
N LEU A 184 9.19 8.17 10.05
CA LEU A 184 9.56 8.91 11.25
C LEU A 184 8.36 9.10 12.19
N LYS A 185 7.18 9.44 11.66
CA LYS A 185 5.94 9.53 12.45
C LYS A 185 5.59 8.18 13.09
N GLN A 186 5.72 7.07 12.38
CA GLN A 186 5.54 5.74 12.94
C GLN A 186 6.58 5.39 14.01
N ALA A 187 7.80 5.93 13.90
CA ALA A 187 8.82 5.82 14.94
C ALA A 187 8.55 6.72 16.16
N GLY A 188 7.45 7.52 16.10
CA GLY A 188 6.98 8.35 17.19
C GLY A 188 7.36 9.83 17.08
N GLU A 189 8.03 10.29 15.98
CA GLU A 189 8.23 11.71 15.76
C GLU A 189 6.90 12.41 15.50
N ASP A 190 6.74 13.63 16.03
CA ASP A 190 5.66 14.48 15.58
C ASP A 190 5.95 15.06 14.17
N PHE A 191 4.93 15.62 13.54
CA PHE A 191 5.08 16.08 12.16
C PHE A 191 6.09 17.24 12.00
N PRO A 192 6.14 18.27 12.86
CA PRO A 192 7.10 19.34 12.74
C PRO A 192 8.57 18.84 12.75
N GLU A 193 8.92 17.96 13.67
CA GLU A 193 10.26 17.39 13.77
C GLU A 193 10.57 16.46 12.59
N ALA A 194 9.63 15.58 12.24
CA ALA A 194 9.77 14.69 11.09
C ALA A 194 9.96 15.50 9.80
N LYS A 195 9.19 16.57 9.62
CA LYS A 195 9.30 17.50 8.49
C LYS A 195 10.67 18.18 8.44
N GLU A 196 11.14 18.72 9.58
CA GLU A 196 12.45 19.38 9.64
C GLU A 196 13.57 18.43 9.22
N ILE A 197 13.62 17.22 9.79
CA ILE A 197 14.62 16.21 9.43
C ILE A 197 14.53 15.88 7.93
N THR A 198 13.33 15.72 7.41
CA THR A 198 13.07 15.39 6.00
C THR A 198 13.53 16.51 5.07
N MET A 199 13.20 17.76 5.38
CA MET A 199 13.55 18.91 4.56
C MET A 199 15.07 19.16 4.53
N VAL A 200 15.75 18.97 5.67
CA VAL A 200 17.22 18.98 5.72
C VAL A 200 17.79 17.84 4.86
N GLY A 201 17.19 16.65 4.93
CA GLY A 201 17.59 15.52 4.08
C GLY A 201 17.46 15.81 2.59
N LEU A 202 16.37 16.44 2.15
CA LEU A 202 16.20 16.86 0.76
C LEU A 202 17.25 17.89 0.32
N GLN A 203 17.57 18.86 1.17
CA GLN A 203 18.59 19.88 0.88
C GLN A 203 20.00 19.28 0.74
N HIS A 204 20.30 18.20 1.46
CA HIS A 204 21.60 17.53 1.44
C HIS A 204 21.68 16.29 0.53
N GLY A 205 20.63 16.03 -0.28
CA GLY A 205 20.59 14.89 -1.20
C GLY A 205 20.59 13.53 -0.49
N PHE A 206 20.03 13.46 0.71
CA PHE A 206 19.97 12.23 1.51
C PHE A 206 19.18 11.11 0.81
N PHE A 207 18.11 11.44 0.08
CA PHE A 207 17.20 10.50 -0.57
C PHE A 207 17.75 9.87 -1.85
N THR A 208 18.89 10.33 -2.33
CA THR A 208 19.65 9.67 -3.41
C THR A 208 20.41 8.43 -2.92
N ARG A 209 20.45 8.22 -1.60
CA ARG A 209 21.18 7.14 -0.92
C ARG A 209 20.19 6.24 -0.19
N THR A 210 20.41 4.94 -0.18
CA THR A 210 19.58 3.96 0.52
C THR A 210 19.76 4.08 2.04
N ALA A 211 18.90 4.84 2.73
CA ALA A 211 19.07 5.10 4.17
C ALA A 211 17.78 4.93 5.00
N TRP A 212 16.99 3.90 4.70
CA TRP A 212 15.74 3.59 5.42
C TRP A 212 15.92 3.18 6.89
N ASN A 213 17.17 3.02 7.37
CA ASN A 213 17.44 2.60 8.73
C ASN A 213 17.36 3.74 9.77
N LEU A 214 17.25 5.00 9.33
CA LEU A 214 17.18 6.13 10.27
C LEU A 214 15.89 6.11 11.13
N PRO A 215 14.68 5.86 10.59
CA PRO A 215 13.48 5.68 11.41
C PRO A 215 13.61 4.53 12.44
N LEU A 216 14.35 3.46 12.11
CA LEU A 216 14.62 2.37 13.05
C LEU A 216 15.53 2.83 14.20
N MET A 217 16.53 3.64 13.90
CA MET A 217 17.39 4.25 14.92
C MET A 217 16.57 5.15 15.86
N VAL A 218 15.71 6.00 15.32
CA VAL A 218 14.80 6.86 16.09
C VAL A 218 13.90 6.04 17.00
N SER A 219 13.25 5.01 16.47
CA SER A 219 12.41 4.10 17.24
C SER A 219 13.17 3.40 18.35
N ALA A 220 14.39 2.91 18.07
CA ALA A 220 15.25 2.28 19.08
C ALA A 220 15.67 3.27 20.19
N ALA A 221 16.03 4.50 19.82
CA ALA A 221 16.41 5.54 20.76
C ALA A 221 15.25 5.90 21.72
N ARG A 222 14.04 6.03 21.21
CA ARG A 222 12.82 6.28 22.00
C ARG A 222 12.47 5.12 22.92
N THR A 223 12.59 3.89 22.42
CA THR A 223 12.40 2.69 23.25
C THR A 223 13.36 2.67 24.43
N ASN A 224 14.58 3.16 24.25
CA ASN A 224 15.57 3.31 25.32
C ASN A 224 15.43 4.62 26.12
N ARG A 225 14.34 5.40 25.90
CA ARG A 225 14.02 6.65 26.61
C ARG A 225 15.12 7.69 26.54
N LEU A 226 15.82 7.78 25.41
CA LEU A 226 16.78 8.84 25.22
C LEU A 226 16.09 10.21 25.06
N PRO A 227 16.74 11.30 25.46
CA PRO A 227 16.20 12.66 25.31
C PRO A 227 15.91 12.99 23.83
N GLU A 228 14.76 13.58 23.54
CA GLU A 228 14.31 13.94 22.19
C GLU A 228 15.32 14.83 21.45
N ASN A 229 15.90 15.78 22.14
CA ASN A 229 16.91 16.67 21.54
C ASN A 229 18.18 15.91 21.08
N GLN A 230 18.56 14.83 21.77
CA GLN A 230 19.69 13.98 21.35
C GLN A 230 19.32 13.13 20.13
N ILE A 231 18.09 12.59 20.11
CA ILE A 231 17.56 11.82 18.98
C ILE A 231 17.53 12.68 17.74
N LYS A 232 16.93 13.87 17.83
CA LYS A 232 16.85 14.85 16.75
C LYS A 232 18.23 15.27 16.25
N ALA A 233 19.14 15.62 17.15
CA ALA A 233 20.50 16.00 16.78
C ALA A 233 21.21 14.88 16.02
N ALA A 234 21.11 13.62 16.48
CA ALA A 234 21.69 12.48 15.80
C ALA A 234 21.07 12.24 14.42
N ALA A 235 19.75 12.36 14.29
CA ALA A 235 19.05 12.24 13.03
C ALA A 235 19.50 13.33 12.02
N LEU A 236 19.63 14.57 12.46
CA LEU A 236 20.11 15.67 11.62
C LEU A 236 21.55 15.45 11.13
N GLU A 237 22.43 14.92 11.97
CA GLU A 237 23.81 14.58 11.54
C GLU A 237 23.83 13.51 10.44
N VAL A 238 22.90 12.54 10.51
CA VAL A 238 22.77 11.51 9.48
C VAL A 238 22.25 12.08 8.16
N VAL A 239 21.18 12.87 8.19
CA VAL A 239 20.58 13.40 6.94
C VAL A 239 21.45 14.44 6.27
N LYS A 240 22.33 15.14 7.04
CA LYS A 240 23.39 16.01 6.51
C LYS A 240 24.57 15.23 5.91
N GLY A 241 24.66 13.92 6.16
CA GLY A 241 25.75 13.08 5.70
C GLY A 241 27.02 13.20 6.56
N ASN A 242 26.95 13.81 7.73
CA ASN A 242 28.07 13.93 8.67
C ASN A 242 28.35 12.61 9.40
N LYS A 243 27.33 11.78 9.59
CA LYS A 243 27.40 10.45 10.19
C LYS A 243 26.60 9.43 9.39
N THR A 244 27.04 8.19 9.43
CA THR A 244 26.19 7.05 9.03
C THR A 244 25.16 6.77 10.12
N VAL A 245 24.07 6.06 9.77
CA VAL A 245 23.05 5.63 10.76
C VAL A 245 23.71 4.80 11.87
N LEU A 246 24.67 3.94 11.54
CA LEU A 246 25.38 3.09 12.51
C LEU A 246 26.24 3.93 13.49
N GLU A 247 26.98 4.91 12.98
CA GLU A 247 27.77 5.82 13.83
C GLU A 247 26.88 6.67 14.75
N ALA A 248 25.77 7.20 14.23
CA ALA A 248 24.80 7.93 15.02
C ALA A 248 24.17 7.05 16.10
N HIS A 249 23.76 5.83 15.74
CA HIS A 249 23.22 4.83 16.65
C HIS A 249 24.21 4.48 17.79
N THR A 250 25.48 4.25 17.44
CA THR A 250 26.54 3.97 18.41
C THR A 250 26.81 5.18 19.31
N SER A 251 26.80 6.42 18.74
CA SER A 251 27.00 7.64 19.52
C SER A 251 25.88 7.92 20.53
N LEU A 252 24.70 7.35 20.31
CA LEU A 252 23.56 7.36 21.23
C LEU A 252 23.67 6.26 22.31
N GLY A 253 24.75 5.45 22.33
CA GLY A 253 24.92 4.34 23.27
C GLY A 253 24.01 3.15 23.01
N LEU A 254 23.44 3.03 21.81
CA LEU A 254 22.55 1.93 21.45
C LEU A 254 23.34 0.73 20.92
N ASP A 255 22.84 -0.50 21.20
CA ASP A 255 23.45 -1.71 20.67
C ASP A 255 23.27 -1.81 19.16
N PRO A 256 24.35 -1.89 18.35
CA PRO A 256 24.27 -2.04 16.91
C PRO A 256 23.37 -3.18 16.44
N LYS A 257 23.22 -4.25 17.23
CA LYS A 257 22.34 -5.37 16.94
C LYS A 257 20.85 -4.99 16.98
N SER A 258 20.48 -3.90 17.65
CA SER A 258 19.09 -3.45 17.70
C SER A 258 18.60 -2.90 16.34
N LEU A 259 19.47 -2.36 15.49
CA LEU A 259 19.15 -1.97 14.11
C LEU A 259 18.76 -3.17 13.24
N ALA A 260 19.35 -4.34 13.49
CA ALA A 260 19.04 -5.56 12.75
C ALA A 260 17.74 -6.25 13.23
N ARG A 261 17.26 -5.92 14.43
CA ARG A 261 16.09 -6.54 15.06
C ARG A 261 14.83 -5.65 15.03
N GLY A 262 14.96 -4.43 14.52
CA GLY A 262 13.80 -3.53 14.39
C GLY A 262 12.68 -4.20 13.60
N PRO A 263 11.40 -3.92 13.92
CA PRO A 263 10.32 -4.30 13.04
C PRO A 263 10.71 -3.80 11.65
N ILE A 264 10.76 -4.71 10.69
CA ILE A 264 10.93 -4.33 9.29
C ILE A 264 9.72 -3.44 9.01
N LEU A 265 9.91 -2.11 9.15
CA LEU A 265 9.01 -1.16 8.54
C LEU A 265 8.98 -1.64 7.11
N SER A 266 7.85 -2.23 6.70
CA SER A 266 7.75 -2.93 5.43
C SER A 266 8.24 -1.97 4.37
N ALA A 267 9.52 -2.09 4.01
CA ALA A 267 10.04 -1.39 2.85
C ALA A 267 9.03 -1.71 1.75
N PRO A 268 8.50 -0.73 1.03
CA PRO A 268 7.59 -1.00 -0.05
C PRO A 268 8.27 -2.07 -0.90
N PRO A 269 7.59 -3.15 -1.30
CA PRO A 269 8.19 -4.11 -2.19
C PRO A 269 8.78 -3.31 -3.34
N PRO A 270 10.05 -3.52 -3.71
CA PRO A 270 10.66 -2.82 -4.82
C PRO A 270 9.69 -2.98 -5.97
N GLY A 271 9.23 -1.84 -6.55
CA GLY A 271 8.16 -1.82 -7.53
C GLY A 271 8.39 -2.93 -8.52
N GLY A 272 7.44 -3.85 -8.60
CA GLY A 272 7.57 -5.11 -9.30
C GLY A 272 7.81 -4.90 -10.79
N GLY A 273 9.08 -4.70 -11.13
CA GLY A 273 9.57 -4.91 -12.47
C GLY A 273 9.40 -6.39 -12.76
N LYS A 274 8.40 -6.74 -13.53
CA LYS A 274 8.18 -8.10 -14.02
C LYS A 274 9.42 -8.59 -14.76
N GLY A 275 10.33 -9.23 -14.03
CA GLY A 275 11.26 -10.16 -14.60
C GLY A 275 10.50 -11.45 -14.93
N VAL A 276 10.03 -11.57 -16.16
CA VAL A 276 9.54 -12.85 -16.70
C VAL A 276 10.75 -13.76 -16.87
N GLY A 277 11.17 -14.40 -15.78
CA GLY A 277 12.15 -15.47 -15.78
C GLY A 277 11.44 -16.80 -15.96
N MET A 278 11.18 -17.22 -17.19
CA MET A 278 10.91 -18.61 -17.52
C MET A 278 12.19 -19.42 -17.30
N GLY A 279 12.41 -19.88 -16.06
CA GLY A 279 13.38 -20.92 -15.73
C GLY A 279 12.85 -22.27 -16.15
N LYS A 280 13.29 -22.78 -17.30
CA LYS A 280 13.23 -24.21 -17.63
C LYS A 280 14.09 -24.98 -16.63
N GLY A 281 13.48 -25.56 -15.61
CA GLY A 281 14.11 -26.56 -14.75
C GLY A 281 14.15 -27.89 -15.47
N GLN A 282 15.35 -28.31 -15.87
CA GLN A 282 15.67 -29.58 -16.46
C GLN A 282 15.67 -30.65 -15.35
N ALA A 283 14.89 -31.69 -15.56
CA ALA A 283 14.90 -32.90 -14.73
C ALA A 283 16.21 -33.68 -14.89
N GLY A 284 16.72 -34.27 -13.81
CA GLY A 284 17.77 -35.25 -13.88
C GLY A 284 18.61 -35.34 -12.60
N GLY A 285 18.45 -36.42 -11.82
CA GLY A 285 19.34 -36.69 -10.71
C GLY A 285 18.78 -37.74 -9.75
N SER A 286 18.80 -39.04 -10.17
CA SER A 286 18.64 -40.19 -9.31
C SER A 286 19.79 -40.27 -8.28
N GLY A 287 19.46 -40.33 -6.99
CA GLY A 287 20.41 -40.61 -5.91
C GLY A 287 19.77 -41.48 -4.86
N GLN A 288 20.18 -42.75 -4.87
CA GLN A 288 19.82 -43.87 -4.01
C GLN A 288 20.76 -43.89 -2.77
N GLY A 289 20.25 -44.22 -1.60
CA GLY A 289 21.03 -44.46 -0.38
C GLY A 289 20.34 -43.85 0.85
N ASP A 290 20.18 -44.44 1.95
CA ASP A 290 20.34 -45.75 2.56
C ASP A 290 19.80 -45.63 4.00
N HIS A 291 19.43 -46.70 4.57
CA HIS A 291 18.86 -47.01 5.87
C HIS A 291 19.37 -46.20 7.09
N GLY A 292 18.43 -45.85 8.00
CA GLY A 292 18.71 -45.44 9.37
C GLY A 292 17.48 -45.64 10.27
N SER A 293 17.39 -46.78 10.92
CA SER A 293 16.45 -47.18 11.96
C SER A 293 16.69 -46.42 13.28
N GLY A 294 15.65 -46.15 14.05
CA GLY A 294 15.81 -45.97 15.48
C GLY A 294 14.79 -45.10 16.20
N GLY A 295 13.88 -45.74 16.93
CA GLY A 295 13.52 -45.47 18.29
C GLY A 295 12.26 -44.63 18.58
N PRO A 296 11.31 -45.23 19.34
CA PRO A 296 10.12 -44.52 19.82
C PRO A 296 10.38 -43.87 21.22
N GLY A 297 10.00 -42.62 21.36
CA GLY A 297 9.98 -41.90 22.64
C GLY A 297 8.57 -41.46 23.01
N ALA A 298 8.02 -42.11 24.01
CA ALA A 298 6.72 -41.82 24.60
C ALA A 298 6.73 -40.60 25.53
N GLY A 299 5.58 -39.97 25.72
CA GLY A 299 5.20 -39.39 27.00
C GLY A 299 5.16 -37.88 27.07
N GLY A 300 3.97 -37.34 27.36
CA GLY A 300 3.81 -36.00 27.89
C GLY A 300 2.38 -35.47 27.78
N VAL A 301 1.44 -36.03 28.54
CA VAL A 301 0.13 -35.43 28.81
C VAL A 301 0.31 -34.26 29.77
N GLY A 302 -0.18 -33.08 29.42
CA GLY A 302 -0.26 -31.92 30.29
C GLY A 302 -1.60 -31.22 30.11
N ALA A 303 -2.55 -31.57 31.00
CA ALA A 303 -3.82 -30.87 31.14
C ALA A 303 -3.66 -29.67 32.10
N GLY A 304 -4.40 -28.61 31.83
CA GLY A 304 -4.59 -27.45 32.70
C GLY A 304 -5.22 -26.34 31.88
N GLY A 305 -6.45 -25.94 31.98
CA GLY A 305 -7.34 -25.77 33.14
C GLY A 305 -7.32 -24.30 33.57
N GLY A 306 -8.46 -23.57 33.32
CA GLY A 306 -8.72 -22.23 33.82
C GLY A 306 -9.10 -21.25 32.76
N GLY A 307 -10.33 -20.78 32.52
CA GLY A 307 -11.38 -20.40 33.49
C GLY A 307 -11.26 -18.91 33.82
N GLY A 308 -12.03 -18.03 33.14
CA GLY A 308 -12.08 -16.62 33.48
C GLY A 308 -13.19 -15.90 32.70
N ALA A 309 -14.40 -15.99 33.19
CA ALA A 309 -15.54 -15.16 32.80
C ALA A 309 -15.50 -13.81 33.51
N GLY A 310 -16.01 -12.77 32.89
CA GLY A 310 -16.30 -11.46 33.49
C GLY A 310 -16.20 -10.41 32.41
N GLY A 311 -17.17 -9.62 32.05
CA GLY A 311 -18.38 -9.12 32.55
C GLY A 311 -18.67 -7.83 31.78
N PRO A 312 -19.95 -7.46 31.51
CA PRO A 312 -20.27 -6.32 30.66
C PRO A 312 -20.47 -5.04 31.50
N GLY A 313 -19.96 -3.93 30.96
CA GLY A 313 -20.30 -2.58 31.42
C GLY A 313 -20.34 -1.68 30.22
N GLY A 314 -21.39 -1.11 29.71
CA GLY A 314 -22.54 -0.46 30.26
C GLY A 314 -22.25 1.00 30.57
N GLY A 315 -22.63 1.95 29.66
CA GLY A 315 -22.68 3.35 29.99
C GLY A 315 -22.91 4.27 28.79
N PRO A 316 -24.13 4.81 28.60
CA PRO A 316 -24.33 5.91 27.67
C PRO A 316 -24.35 7.24 28.43
N GLY A 317 -23.76 8.24 27.89
CA GLY A 317 -23.86 9.65 28.25
C GLY A 317 -23.43 10.47 27.09
N GLY A 318 -24.23 11.28 26.48
CA GLY A 318 -25.11 12.27 26.96
C GLY A 318 -24.54 13.63 26.69
N GLY A 319 -25.11 14.37 25.71
CA GLY A 319 -25.60 15.67 25.93
C GLY A 319 -24.76 16.89 25.55
N GLY A 320 -25.40 17.80 24.83
CA GLY A 320 -25.14 19.21 24.80
C GLY A 320 -24.35 19.72 23.59
N GLY A 321 -24.86 20.53 22.70
CA GLY A 321 -25.80 21.63 22.85
C GLY A 321 -25.04 22.96 22.86
N GLY A 322 -25.30 23.82 21.87
CA GLY A 322 -24.83 25.19 21.77
C GLY A 322 -24.28 25.51 20.39
N GLY A 323 -24.94 26.20 19.47
CA GLY A 323 -25.78 27.37 19.59
C GLY A 323 -24.92 28.64 19.62
N GLY A 324 -24.64 29.25 18.47
CA GLY A 324 -23.95 30.54 18.40
C GLY A 324 -24.10 31.15 17.00
N ALA A 325 -25.16 31.90 16.82
CA ALA A 325 -25.36 32.84 15.72
C ALA A 325 -24.72 34.21 16.10
N GLY A 326 -24.31 34.97 15.11
CA GLY A 326 -23.90 36.36 15.19
C GLY A 326 -22.83 36.62 14.15
N GLY A 327 -23.06 37.37 13.12
CA GLY A 327 -23.44 38.72 12.93
C GLY A 327 -22.36 39.35 12.07
N GLY A 328 -22.54 39.74 10.82
CA GLY A 328 -22.92 41.05 10.39
C GLY A 328 -21.76 42.02 10.43
N GLY A 329 -21.25 42.46 9.24
CA GLY A 329 -20.30 43.54 9.16
C GLY A 329 -19.98 43.94 7.71
N SER A 330 -20.87 44.70 7.08
CA SER A 330 -20.64 45.52 5.90
C SER A 330 -19.74 46.71 6.25
N GLY A 331 -18.82 47.07 5.37
CA GLY A 331 -18.11 48.31 5.48
C GLY A 331 -17.03 48.54 4.42
N ARG A 332 -17.43 49.21 3.35
CA ARG A 332 -16.65 50.06 2.42
C ARG A 332 -15.49 49.45 1.64
#